data_0f680689e8ad341191ae5beb3ce13054
#
_entry.id   0f680689e8ad341191ae5beb3ce13054
#
_cell.length_a   1.000
_cell.length_b   1.000
_cell.length_c   1.000
_cell.angle_alpha   90.00
_cell.angle_beta   90.00
_cell.angle_gamma   90.00
#
_symmetry.space_group_name_H-M   'P 1'
#
loop_
_entity.id
_entity.type
_entity.pdbx_description
1 polymer ?
#
loop_
_entity_poly.entity_id
_entity_poly.type
_entity_poly.pdbx_seq_one_letter_code
_entity_poly.pdbx_strand_id
1 'polypeptide(L)'
;MTCSILMIETHQNLNSQKNIIVEDLTVTYRNGHTALRSASFKIPEGSIAALVGVNGAGKSTLFKALMGFIPSSRGKISLLGYSVKDALKNNLIAYVPQSEEVDWDFPVLVKDVVLMGRYGKMGLMRRARPEDLAIVNKSLERVGMLDFEDRQIGELSGGQRKRVFLARALAQEGKVILLDEPFTGVDVKTETNY
;
A
#
# COMPACT_ATOMS: atom_id res chain seq x y z
N MET A 1 -3.01 13.09 -15.55
CA MET A 1 -2.45 13.31 -14.20
C MET A 1 -2.63 12.02 -13.43
N THR A 2 -1.56 11.44 -12.94
CA THR A 2 -1.61 10.20 -12.13
C THR A 2 -1.65 10.58 -10.66
N CYS A 3 -2.51 9.91 -9.89
CA CYS A 3 -2.70 10.17 -8.46
C CYS A 3 -2.29 8.95 -7.66
N SER A 4 -1.36 9.10 -6.72
CA SER A 4 -1.01 8.07 -5.75
C SER A 4 -1.53 8.51 -4.38
N ILE A 5 -2.15 7.59 -3.65
CA ILE A 5 -2.82 7.89 -2.37
C ILE A 5 -2.05 7.22 -1.23
N LEU A 6 -1.90 7.98 -0.16
CA LEU A 6 -1.31 7.52 1.09
C LEU A 6 -2.35 7.67 2.20
N MET A 7 -2.70 6.55 2.83
CA MET A 7 -3.60 6.53 3.99
C MET A 7 -2.83 6.15 5.25
N ILE A 8 -3.12 6.85 6.33
CA ILE A 8 -2.60 6.52 7.67
C ILE A 8 -3.80 6.23 8.54
N GLU A 9 -3.98 4.96 8.95
CA GLU A 9 -5.06 4.58 9.87
C GLU A 9 -4.77 5.02 11.30
N THR A 10 -5.77 5.60 11.96
CA THR A 10 -5.71 5.97 13.38
C THR A 10 -6.15 4.80 14.26
N HIS A 11 -5.31 4.42 15.21
CA HIS A 11 -5.75 3.94 16.51
C HIS A 11 -5.45 5.03 17.53
N GLN A 12 -6.50 5.54 18.18
CA GLN A 12 -6.43 6.63 19.13
C GLN A 12 -5.38 6.37 20.23
N ASN A 13 -4.28 7.10 20.15
CA ASN A 13 -3.45 7.46 21.30
C ASN A 13 -2.61 8.68 20.93
N LEU A 14 -2.87 9.76 21.62
CA LEU A 14 -2.26 11.09 21.47
C LEU A 14 -0.79 11.08 21.92
N ASN A 15 0.13 10.81 20.99
CA ASN A 15 1.54 11.12 21.17
C ASN A 15 2.12 11.68 19.88
N SER A 16 2.69 12.87 19.97
CA SER A 16 3.08 13.78 18.88
C SER A 16 4.19 13.31 17.91
N GLN A 17 4.54 12.04 17.89
CA GLN A 17 5.60 11.47 17.04
C GLN A 17 5.12 10.55 15.91
N LYS A 18 3.81 10.39 15.74
CA LYS A 18 3.25 9.40 14.80
C LYS A 18 2.93 9.97 13.41
N ASN A 19 3.85 10.74 12.85
CA ASN A 19 3.72 11.32 11.53
C ASN A 19 4.62 10.60 10.53
N ILE A 20 4.31 10.69 9.24
CA ILE A 20 5.31 10.49 8.19
C ILE A 20 6.03 11.81 8.02
N ILE A 21 7.34 11.80 8.16
CA ILE A 21 8.21 12.97 7.99
C ILE A 21 9.27 12.64 6.96
N VAL A 22 9.35 13.46 5.93
CA VAL A 22 10.40 13.41 4.92
C VAL A 22 11.13 14.75 4.95
N GLU A 23 12.45 14.72 5.09
CA GLU A 23 13.30 15.91 5.23
C GLU A 23 14.41 15.86 4.19
N ASP A 24 14.44 16.86 3.31
CA ASP A 24 15.49 17.09 2.29
C ASP A 24 15.84 15.83 1.47
N LEU A 25 14.83 15.02 1.16
CA LEU A 25 15.00 13.73 0.51
C LEU A 25 15.45 13.91 -0.94
N THR A 26 16.62 13.36 -1.26
CA THR A 26 17.14 13.28 -2.62
C THR A 26 17.41 11.82 -2.96
N VAL A 27 16.96 11.41 -4.14
CA VAL A 27 17.16 10.05 -4.66
C VAL A 27 17.84 10.12 -6.01
N THR A 28 19.05 9.56 -6.07
CA THR A 28 19.84 9.43 -7.30
C THR A 28 20.05 7.97 -7.61
N TYR A 29 19.68 7.54 -8.80
CA TYR A 29 19.87 6.17 -9.27
C TYR A 29 21.34 5.90 -9.59
N ARG A 30 21.72 4.61 -9.68
CA ARG A 30 23.11 4.19 -9.97
C ARG A 30 23.67 4.72 -11.31
N ASN A 31 22.80 5.04 -12.25
CA ASN A 31 23.14 5.65 -13.53
C ASN A 31 23.40 7.17 -13.45
N GLY A 32 23.40 7.76 -12.24
CA GLY A 32 23.59 9.19 -12.01
C GLY A 32 22.35 10.06 -12.17
N HIS A 33 21.20 9.48 -12.61
CA HIS A 33 19.96 10.23 -12.74
C HIS A 33 19.34 10.55 -11.38
N THR A 34 19.14 11.84 -11.09
CA THR A 34 18.45 12.29 -9.87
C THR A 34 16.95 12.43 -10.14
N ALA A 35 16.16 11.50 -9.64
CA ALA A 35 14.72 11.44 -9.88
C ALA A 35 13.89 12.18 -8.83
N LEU A 36 14.46 12.46 -7.66
CA LEU A 36 13.82 13.26 -6.61
C LEU A 36 14.87 14.18 -5.99
N ARG A 37 14.54 15.47 -5.82
CA ARG A 37 15.46 16.49 -5.26
C ARG A 37 14.82 17.21 -4.09
N SER A 38 15.50 17.17 -2.94
CA SER A 38 15.19 17.99 -1.75
C SER A 38 13.71 18.01 -1.37
N ALA A 39 13.02 16.85 -1.49
CA ALA A 39 11.62 16.76 -1.12
C ALA A 39 11.49 16.78 0.41
N SER A 40 10.61 17.66 0.92
CA SER A 40 10.31 17.77 2.34
C SER A 40 8.82 17.92 2.54
N PHE A 41 8.24 17.07 3.39
CA PHE A 41 6.82 17.15 3.77
C PHE A 41 6.57 16.38 5.07
N LYS A 42 5.41 16.65 5.65
CA LYS A 42 4.92 15.97 6.84
C LYS A 42 3.46 15.59 6.63
N ILE A 43 3.13 14.34 6.92
CA ILE A 43 1.77 13.80 6.85
C ILE A 43 1.37 13.34 8.25
N PRO A 44 0.33 13.96 8.84
CA PRO A 44 -0.15 13.60 10.17
C PRO A 44 -0.75 12.19 10.21
N GLU A 45 -0.69 11.53 11.36
CA GLU A 45 -1.46 10.31 11.63
C GLU A 45 -2.96 10.57 11.41
N GLY A 46 -3.67 9.57 10.87
CA GLY A 46 -5.11 9.66 10.62
C GLY A 46 -5.51 10.50 9.42
N SER A 47 -4.57 10.88 8.58
CA SER A 47 -4.85 11.64 7.36
C SER A 47 -4.75 10.79 6.11
N ILE A 48 -5.43 11.24 5.06
CA ILE A 48 -5.29 10.74 3.70
C ILE A 48 -4.55 11.82 2.91
N ALA A 49 -3.43 11.47 2.30
CA ALA A 49 -2.66 12.37 1.46
C ALA A 49 -2.61 11.86 0.03
N ALA A 50 -2.90 12.74 -0.93
CA ALA A 50 -2.78 12.44 -2.36
C ALA A 50 -1.53 13.09 -2.94
N LEU A 51 -0.68 12.28 -3.58
CA LEU A 51 0.49 12.75 -4.33
C LEU A 51 0.12 12.89 -5.80
N VAL A 52 -0.04 14.11 -6.26
CA VAL A 52 -0.46 14.44 -7.63
C VAL A 52 0.71 15.06 -8.40
N GLY A 53 0.85 14.69 -9.67
CA GLY A 53 1.89 15.25 -10.52
C GLY A 53 1.94 14.58 -11.90
N VAL A 54 2.68 15.20 -12.82
CA VAL A 54 2.91 14.65 -14.17
C VAL A 54 3.73 13.36 -14.12
N ASN A 55 3.70 12.59 -15.20
CA ASN A 55 4.57 11.42 -15.32
C ASN A 55 6.04 11.86 -15.28
N GLY A 56 6.88 11.10 -14.59
CA GLY A 56 8.29 11.48 -14.40
C GLY A 56 8.56 12.46 -13.24
N ALA A 57 7.53 12.96 -12.52
CA ALA A 57 7.71 13.89 -11.39
C ALA A 57 8.34 13.25 -10.13
N GLY A 58 8.75 11.98 -10.18
CA GLY A 58 9.38 11.30 -9.05
C GLY A 58 8.43 10.62 -8.07
N LYS A 59 7.10 10.57 -8.36
CA LYS A 59 6.10 9.94 -7.48
C LYS A 59 6.45 8.50 -7.12
N SER A 60 6.63 7.64 -8.12
CA SER A 60 6.98 6.23 -7.90
C SER A 60 8.36 6.07 -7.25
N THR A 61 9.29 7.03 -7.49
CA THR A 61 10.59 7.05 -6.80
C THR A 61 10.43 7.35 -5.31
N LEU A 62 9.56 8.30 -4.96
CA LEU A 62 9.23 8.59 -3.56
C LEU A 62 8.62 7.36 -2.87
N PHE A 63 7.63 6.70 -3.51
CA PHE A 63 7.03 5.47 -2.97
C PHE A 63 8.07 4.36 -2.79
N LYS A 64 8.95 4.14 -3.77
CA LYS A 64 10.06 3.18 -3.65
C LYS A 64 11.02 3.52 -2.50
N ALA A 65 11.28 4.80 -2.25
CA ALA A 65 12.10 5.22 -1.11
C ALA A 65 11.39 4.99 0.23
N LEU A 66 10.08 5.31 0.33
CA LEU A 66 9.25 5.03 1.51
C LEU A 66 9.16 3.53 1.81
N MET A 67 9.17 2.68 0.78
CA MET A 67 9.19 1.22 0.89
C MET A 67 10.59 0.63 1.07
N GLY A 68 11.64 1.46 1.10
CA GLY A 68 13.01 0.98 1.25
C GLY A 68 13.58 0.21 0.04
N PHE A 69 12.88 0.22 -1.11
CA PHE A 69 13.38 -0.42 -2.34
C PHE A 69 14.55 0.34 -2.96
N ILE A 70 14.63 1.64 -2.70
CA ILE A 70 15.71 2.50 -3.17
C ILE A 70 16.25 3.29 -1.97
N PRO A 71 17.58 3.29 -1.74
CA PRO A 71 18.17 4.11 -0.71
C PRO A 71 18.10 5.60 -1.08
N SER A 72 17.92 6.47 -0.09
CA SER A 72 18.10 7.90 -0.27
C SER A 72 19.59 8.24 -0.43
N SER A 73 19.91 9.14 -1.36
CA SER A 73 21.26 9.69 -1.50
C SER A 73 21.52 10.78 -0.45
N ARG A 74 20.45 11.47 -0.02
CA ARG A 74 20.47 12.53 1.00
C ARG A 74 19.09 12.62 1.67
N GLY A 75 19.06 13.20 2.86
CA GLY A 75 17.84 13.43 3.62
C GLY A 75 17.45 12.26 4.50
N LYS A 76 16.30 12.39 5.13
CA LYS A 76 15.78 11.41 6.10
C LYS A 76 14.30 11.12 5.85
N ILE A 77 13.91 9.89 6.15
CA ILE A 77 12.52 9.44 6.18
C ILE A 77 12.27 8.86 7.57
N SER A 78 11.24 9.37 8.22
CA SER A 78 10.69 8.83 9.47
C SER A 78 9.24 8.42 9.24
N LEU A 79 8.91 7.19 9.52
CA LEU A 79 7.59 6.60 9.38
C LEU A 79 7.05 6.27 10.77
N LEU A 80 6.14 7.12 11.27
CA LEU A 80 5.56 6.97 12.61
C LEU A 80 6.63 6.92 13.73
N GLY A 81 7.74 7.66 13.55
CA GLY A 81 8.87 7.67 14.50
C GLY A 81 9.92 6.58 14.26
N TYR A 82 9.70 5.69 13.30
CA TYR A 82 10.63 4.61 12.94
C TYR A 82 11.46 4.96 11.70
N SER A 83 12.64 4.36 11.57
CA SER A 83 13.34 4.31 10.29
C SER A 83 12.54 3.47 9.29
N VAL A 84 12.74 3.67 7.98
CA VAL A 84 12.10 2.85 6.93
C VAL A 84 12.33 1.36 7.19
N LYS A 85 13.56 0.97 7.52
CA LYS A 85 13.94 -0.41 7.81
C LYS A 85 13.18 -1.00 9.00
N ASP A 86 13.06 -0.24 10.09
CA ASP A 86 12.35 -0.71 11.29
C ASP A 86 10.84 -0.72 11.07
N ALA A 87 10.28 0.25 10.34
CA ALA A 87 8.88 0.27 9.99
C ALA A 87 8.48 -0.96 9.15
N LEU A 88 9.31 -1.34 8.18
CA LEU A 88 9.10 -2.57 7.38
C LEU A 88 9.23 -3.83 8.22
N LYS A 89 10.26 -3.93 9.07
CA LYS A 89 10.46 -5.06 9.96
C LYS A 89 9.27 -5.28 10.91
N ASN A 90 8.64 -4.20 11.35
CA ASN A 90 7.48 -4.23 12.22
C ASN A 90 6.14 -4.32 11.45
N ASN A 91 6.15 -4.56 10.14
CA ASN A 91 4.97 -4.65 9.28
C ASN A 91 4.03 -3.43 9.39
N LEU A 92 4.59 -2.24 9.61
CA LEU A 92 3.82 -1.00 9.76
C LEU A 92 3.32 -0.45 8.42
N ILE A 93 3.90 -0.87 7.30
CA ILE A 93 3.61 -0.35 5.98
C ILE A 93 2.99 -1.46 5.13
N ALA A 94 1.80 -1.20 4.59
CA ALA A 94 1.19 -1.99 3.54
C ALA A 94 1.30 -1.24 2.21
N TYR A 95 1.54 -1.97 1.11
CA TYR A 95 1.71 -1.39 -0.21
C TYR A 95 0.87 -2.10 -1.25
N VAL A 96 0.16 -1.31 -2.05
CA VAL A 96 -0.57 -1.77 -3.23
C VAL A 96 0.08 -1.12 -4.45
N PRO A 97 0.82 -1.89 -5.27
CA PRO A 97 1.49 -1.37 -6.46
C PRO A 97 0.48 -1.03 -7.58
N GLN A 98 0.92 -0.20 -8.52
CA GLN A 98 0.13 0.18 -9.71
C GLN A 98 -0.22 -1.03 -10.59
N SER A 99 0.74 -1.88 -10.81
CA SER A 99 0.59 -3.15 -11.53
C SER A 99 1.23 -4.26 -10.71
N GLU A 100 0.52 -5.35 -10.57
CA GLU A 100 1.11 -6.56 -10.02
C GLU A 100 1.51 -7.45 -11.21
N GLU A 101 2.79 -7.77 -11.29
CA GLU A 101 3.31 -8.82 -12.14
C GLU A 101 2.91 -10.17 -11.54
N VAL A 102 1.63 -10.50 -11.62
CA VAL A 102 1.05 -11.75 -11.14
C VAL A 102 0.73 -12.58 -12.36
N ASP A 103 1.14 -13.82 -12.33
CA ASP A 103 0.64 -14.83 -13.25
C ASP A 103 -0.83 -15.10 -12.92
N TRP A 104 -1.72 -14.53 -13.73
CA TRP A 104 -3.17 -14.64 -13.53
C TRP A 104 -3.71 -16.03 -13.82
N ASP A 105 -2.95 -16.88 -14.52
CA ASP A 105 -3.31 -18.26 -14.79
C ASP A 105 -2.97 -19.19 -13.60
N PHE A 106 -2.26 -18.66 -12.60
CA PHE A 106 -1.98 -19.41 -11.38
C PHE A 106 -3.27 -19.59 -10.55
N PRO A 107 -3.68 -20.84 -10.23
CA PRO A 107 -4.97 -21.14 -9.62
C PRO A 107 -4.95 -20.82 -8.10
N VAL A 108 -4.94 -19.56 -7.73
CA VAL A 108 -5.00 -19.08 -6.35
C VAL A 108 -6.38 -18.49 -6.05
N LEU A 109 -6.95 -18.81 -4.90
CA LEU A 109 -8.24 -18.29 -4.47
C LEU A 109 -8.11 -16.86 -3.93
N VAL A 110 -9.17 -16.10 -4.07
CA VAL A 110 -9.26 -14.71 -3.55
C VAL A 110 -8.92 -14.64 -2.07
N LYS A 111 -9.48 -15.51 -1.23
CA LYS A 111 -9.17 -15.60 0.20
C LYS A 111 -7.69 -15.85 0.48
N ASP A 112 -7.03 -16.69 -0.34
CA ASP A 112 -5.62 -17.03 -0.15
C ASP A 112 -4.72 -15.84 -0.50
N VAL A 113 -5.07 -15.07 -1.54
CA VAL A 113 -4.37 -13.81 -1.87
C VAL A 113 -4.46 -12.83 -0.69
N VAL A 114 -5.64 -12.67 -0.09
CA VAL A 114 -5.81 -11.77 1.06
C VAL A 114 -5.09 -12.30 2.30
N LEU A 115 -5.08 -13.63 2.50
CA LEU A 115 -4.36 -14.29 3.58
C LEU A 115 -2.84 -14.06 3.52
N MET A 116 -2.27 -13.89 2.33
CA MET A 116 -0.84 -13.51 2.18
C MET A 116 -0.51 -12.21 2.92
N GLY A 117 -1.47 -11.30 3.07
CA GLY A 117 -1.30 -10.08 3.87
C GLY A 117 -0.99 -10.37 5.35
N ARG A 118 -1.39 -11.54 5.85
CA ARG A 118 -1.15 -11.98 7.25
C ARG A 118 0.22 -12.62 7.47
N TYR A 119 0.96 -12.97 6.42
CA TYR A 119 2.21 -13.74 6.53
C TYR A 119 3.24 -13.11 7.45
N GLY A 120 3.31 -11.79 7.52
CA GLY A 120 4.20 -11.07 8.44
C GLY A 120 3.84 -11.23 9.93
N LYS A 121 2.60 -11.63 10.23
CA LYS A 121 2.09 -11.84 11.60
C LYS A 121 1.93 -13.33 11.96
N MET A 122 2.02 -14.20 10.96
CA MET A 122 2.03 -15.65 11.17
C MET A 122 3.41 -16.11 11.63
N GLY A 123 3.43 -17.14 12.46
CA GLY A 123 4.69 -17.77 12.88
C GLY A 123 5.45 -18.43 11.72
N LEU A 124 6.58 -19.08 12.04
CA LEU A 124 7.49 -19.68 11.04
C LEU A 124 6.80 -20.69 10.10
N MET A 125 5.81 -21.42 10.61
CA MET A 125 5.06 -22.43 9.83
C MET A 125 3.94 -21.80 8.95
N ARG A 126 3.70 -20.50 9.01
CA ARG A 126 2.68 -19.77 8.26
C ARG A 126 1.30 -20.44 8.25
N ARG A 127 0.91 -21.08 9.35
CA ARG A 127 -0.42 -21.64 9.53
C ARG A 127 -1.39 -20.56 9.94
N ALA A 128 -2.46 -20.38 9.16
CA ALA A 128 -3.53 -19.44 9.48
C ALA A 128 -4.23 -19.88 10.78
N ARG A 129 -4.44 -18.94 11.67
CA ARG A 129 -5.24 -19.08 12.89
C ARG A 129 -6.66 -18.61 12.60
N PRO A 130 -7.66 -19.00 13.42
CA PRO A 130 -9.03 -18.47 13.29
C PRO A 130 -9.09 -16.93 13.25
N GLU A 131 -8.23 -16.26 14.00
CA GLU A 131 -8.10 -14.79 14.01
C GLU A 131 -7.66 -14.25 12.65
N ASP A 132 -6.72 -14.91 11.97
CA ASP A 132 -6.25 -14.49 10.65
C ASP A 132 -7.36 -14.62 9.61
N LEU A 133 -8.13 -15.71 9.67
CA LEU A 133 -9.28 -15.92 8.77
C LEU A 133 -10.38 -14.89 9.01
N ALA A 134 -10.67 -14.54 10.27
CA ALA A 134 -11.63 -13.49 10.59
C ALA A 134 -11.20 -12.13 10.04
N ILE A 135 -9.89 -11.80 10.07
CA ILE A 135 -9.35 -10.57 9.49
C ILE A 135 -9.44 -10.60 7.96
N VAL A 136 -9.19 -11.75 7.32
CA VAL A 136 -9.36 -11.94 5.87
C VAL A 136 -10.79 -11.65 5.46
N ASN A 137 -11.77 -12.28 6.11
CA ASN A 137 -13.19 -12.08 5.82
C ASN A 137 -13.61 -10.62 6.00
N LYS A 138 -13.22 -9.99 7.11
CA LYS A 138 -13.49 -8.57 7.38
C LYS A 138 -12.85 -7.67 6.31
N SER A 139 -11.65 -8.00 5.84
CA SER A 139 -10.98 -7.22 4.81
C SER A 139 -11.66 -7.37 3.45
N LEU A 140 -12.13 -8.56 3.10
CA LEU A 140 -12.92 -8.83 1.89
C LEU A 140 -14.28 -8.12 1.94
N GLU A 141 -14.96 -8.16 3.09
CA GLU A 141 -16.23 -7.46 3.30
C GLU A 141 -16.07 -5.94 3.08
N ARG A 142 -15.01 -5.32 3.65
CA ARG A 142 -14.73 -3.87 3.51
C ARG A 142 -14.58 -3.42 2.06
N VAL A 143 -14.16 -4.29 1.17
CA VAL A 143 -13.98 -3.97 -0.26
C VAL A 143 -15.09 -4.56 -1.14
N GLY A 144 -16.13 -5.17 -0.56
CA GLY A 144 -17.26 -5.78 -1.26
C GLY A 144 -16.86 -6.98 -2.12
N MET A 145 -15.97 -7.82 -1.61
CA MET A 145 -15.44 -8.99 -2.32
C MET A 145 -15.63 -10.31 -1.56
N LEU A 146 -16.39 -10.32 -0.46
CA LEU A 146 -16.59 -11.51 0.35
C LEU A 146 -17.25 -12.65 -0.43
N ASP A 147 -18.27 -12.36 -1.24
CA ASP A 147 -18.97 -13.36 -2.08
C ASP A 147 -18.08 -14.00 -3.15
N PHE A 148 -16.88 -13.49 -3.33
CA PHE A 148 -15.90 -13.97 -4.31
C PHE A 148 -14.74 -14.74 -3.66
N GLU A 149 -14.78 -15.00 -2.35
CA GLU A 149 -13.64 -15.53 -1.58
C GLU A 149 -13.10 -16.86 -2.10
N ASP A 150 -13.98 -17.73 -2.62
CA ASP A 150 -13.67 -19.04 -3.15
C ASP A 150 -13.42 -19.05 -4.67
N ARG A 151 -13.48 -17.90 -5.35
CA ARG A 151 -13.15 -17.80 -6.77
C ARG A 151 -11.65 -17.71 -6.99
N GLN A 152 -11.20 -18.16 -8.16
CA GLN A 152 -9.82 -17.93 -8.58
C GLN A 152 -9.60 -16.47 -8.94
N ILE A 153 -8.43 -15.93 -8.60
CA ILE A 153 -8.09 -14.53 -8.87
C ILE A 153 -8.11 -14.22 -10.37
N GLY A 154 -7.79 -15.19 -11.21
CA GLY A 154 -7.81 -15.09 -12.67
C GLY A 154 -9.20 -14.85 -13.26
N GLU A 155 -10.27 -15.30 -12.60
CA GLU A 155 -11.65 -15.14 -13.04
C GLU A 155 -12.22 -13.73 -12.81
N LEU A 156 -11.51 -12.91 -12.05
CA LEU A 156 -11.97 -11.58 -11.65
C LEU A 156 -11.66 -10.52 -12.72
N SER A 157 -12.54 -9.51 -12.82
CA SER A 157 -12.25 -8.31 -13.61
C SER A 157 -11.07 -7.53 -13.03
N GLY A 158 -10.43 -6.68 -13.81
CA GLY A 158 -9.31 -5.84 -13.34
C GLY A 158 -9.67 -4.98 -12.12
N GLY A 159 -10.88 -4.42 -12.06
CA GLY A 159 -11.36 -3.66 -10.92
C GLY A 159 -11.60 -4.53 -9.67
N GLN A 160 -12.08 -5.76 -9.85
CA GLN A 160 -12.25 -6.73 -8.76
C GLN A 160 -10.89 -7.16 -8.21
N ARG A 161 -9.92 -7.45 -9.09
CA ARG A 161 -8.54 -7.78 -8.70
C ARG A 161 -7.93 -6.67 -7.84
N LYS A 162 -8.04 -5.40 -8.25
CA LYS A 162 -7.56 -4.25 -7.46
C LYS A 162 -8.19 -4.20 -6.07
N ARG A 163 -9.49 -4.49 -5.95
CA ARG A 163 -10.15 -4.57 -4.64
C ARG A 163 -9.61 -5.70 -3.78
N VAL A 164 -9.32 -6.87 -4.36
CA VAL A 164 -8.69 -7.98 -3.63
C VAL A 164 -7.30 -7.61 -3.12
N PHE A 165 -6.48 -6.92 -3.93
CA PHE A 165 -5.17 -6.46 -3.46
C PHE A 165 -5.25 -5.36 -2.40
N LEU A 166 -6.29 -4.52 -2.45
CA LEU A 166 -6.57 -3.59 -1.35
C LEU A 166 -6.97 -4.36 -0.08
N ALA A 167 -7.82 -5.41 -0.20
CA ALA A 167 -8.15 -6.28 0.94
C ALA A 167 -6.91 -6.95 1.53
N ARG A 168 -5.97 -7.41 0.70
CA ARG A 168 -4.67 -7.97 1.15
C ARG A 168 -3.88 -6.94 1.97
N ALA A 169 -3.82 -5.69 1.51
CA ALA A 169 -3.14 -4.62 2.23
C ALA A 169 -3.85 -4.29 3.56
N LEU A 170 -5.19 -4.28 3.58
CA LEU A 170 -5.97 -4.10 4.80
C LEU A 170 -5.75 -5.26 5.79
N ALA A 171 -5.70 -6.50 5.30
CA ALA A 171 -5.46 -7.68 6.12
C ALA A 171 -4.07 -7.67 6.81
N GLN A 172 -3.10 -6.97 6.24
CA GLN A 172 -1.79 -6.77 6.88
C GLN A 172 -1.91 -5.98 8.18
N GLU A 173 -2.98 -5.16 8.33
CA GLU A 173 -3.18 -4.25 9.47
C GLU A 173 -1.96 -3.34 9.69
N GLY A 174 -1.36 -2.90 8.61
CA GLY A 174 -0.33 -1.87 8.62
C GLY A 174 -0.92 -0.52 9.05
N LYS A 175 -0.12 0.31 9.66
CA LYS A 175 -0.55 1.67 10.08
C LYS A 175 -0.45 2.69 8.96
N VAL A 176 0.30 2.39 7.94
CA VAL A 176 0.49 3.20 6.72
C VAL A 176 0.13 2.34 5.53
N ILE A 177 -0.78 2.82 4.69
CA ILE A 177 -1.12 2.16 3.43
C ILE A 177 -0.67 3.08 2.29
N LEU A 178 0.20 2.57 1.43
CA LEU A 178 0.67 3.23 0.23
C LEU A 178 -0.06 2.63 -0.97
N LEU A 179 -0.80 3.47 -1.72
CA LEU A 179 -1.53 3.05 -2.92
C LEU A 179 -0.91 3.77 -4.13
N ASP A 180 -0.28 3.02 -5.02
CA ASP A 180 0.31 3.57 -6.24
C ASP A 180 -0.70 3.47 -7.39
N GLU A 181 -1.25 4.61 -7.82
CA GLU A 181 -2.26 4.74 -8.89
C GLU A 181 -3.47 3.81 -8.76
N PRO A 182 -4.20 3.81 -7.64
CA PRO A 182 -5.26 2.85 -7.36
C PRO A 182 -6.45 2.93 -8.33
N PHE A 183 -6.63 4.06 -9.03
CA PHE A 183 -7.79 4.33 -9.90
C PHE A 183 -7.51 4.21 -11.40
N THR A 184 -6.33 3.80 -11.84
CA THR A 184 -6.06 3.56 -13.26
C THR A 184 -6.89 2.38 -13.75
N GLY A 185 -7.74 2.62 -14.78
CA GLY A 185 -8.61 1.60 -15.39
C GLY A 185 -9.93 1.35 -14.66
N VAL A 186 -10.34 2.20 -13.72
CA VAL A 186 -11.71 2.26 -13.24
C VAL A 186 -12.46 3.27 -14.10
N ASP A 187 -13.36 2.78 -14.97
CA ASP A 187 -14.33 3.66 -15.63
C ASP A 187 -15.23 4.26 -14.55
N VAL A 188 -15.02 5.53 -14.27
CA VAL A 188 -15.97 6.33 -13.50
C VAL A 188 -17.15 6.59 -14.46
N LYS A 189 -18.12 5.66 -14.48
CA LYS A 189 -19.43 5.98 -15.03
C LYS A 189 -20.00 7.06 -14.13
N THR A 190 -19.92 8.29 -14.62
CA THR A 190 -20.66 9.41 -14.06
C THR A 190 -22.14 9.09 -14.30
N GLU A 191 -22.81 8.50 -13.31
CA GLU A 191 -24.27 8.50 -13.26
C GLU A 191 -24.71 9.95 -13.01
N THR A 192 -24.82 10.69 -14.09
CA THR A 192 -25.60 11.93 -14.11
C THR A 192 -27.07 11.50 -14.13
N ASN A 193 -27.67 11.34 -12.98
CA ASN A 193 -29.11 11.30 -12.84
C ASN A 193 -29.60 12.75 -12.91
N TYR A 194 -30.35 13.05 -13.99
CA TYR A 194 -31.21 14.20 -14.14
C TYR A 194 -32.43 14.10 -13.25
#